data_af477b92339db0b2013068abfaf6bb77
#
_entry.id   af477b92339db0b2013068abfaf6bb77
#
_cell.length_a   1.000
_cell.length_b   1.000
_cell.length_c   1.000
_cell.angle_alpha   90.00
_cell.angle_beta   90.00
_cell.angle_gamma   90.00
#
_symmetry.space_group_name_H-M   'P 1'
#
loop_
_entity.id
_entity.type
_entity.pdbx_description
1 polymer ?
#
loop_
_entity_poly.entity_id
_entity_poly.type
_entity_poly.pdbx_seq_one_letter_code
_entity_poly.pdbx_strand_id
1 'polypeptide(L)'
;NLLIRKIAQTSLLKSQLRRYQEKEGSSYGQILGENIKMKILREHIAMAAQSDKTTVLIRGESGTGKELVARQIHLQSSRARYPFIDVNAAAVTGTLLESELFGHEKGAFTDAQRQKKGLFELADKGTLFLDEIGDLDPNLQAKLLRVLQEKRFRRVGGSTDITVDVRIIAATNANLE
;
A
#
# COMPACT_ATOMS: atom_id res chain seq x y z
N ASN A 1 -28.80 13.83 17.61
CA ASN A 1 -27.91 13.10 18.56
C ASN A 1 -27.16 11.90 17.93
N LEU A 2 -27.70 11.27 16.89
CA LEU A 2 -27.03 10.14 16.21
C LEU A 2 -25.82 10.59 15.36
N LEU A 3 -25.92 11.75 14.73
CA LEU A 3 -24.87 12.34 13.89
C LEU A 3 -23.63 12.73 14.72
N ILE A 4 -23.85 13.34 15.89
CA ILE A 4 -22.79 13.75 16.82
C ILE A 4 -22.04 12.51 17.36
N ARG A 5 -22.75 11.43 17.69
CA ARG A 5 -22.13 10.16 18.11
C ARG A 5 -21.31 9.52 17.00
N LYS A 6 -21.78 9.53 15.75
CA LYS A 6 -21.03 9.03 14.60
C LYS A 6 -19.74 9.83 14.35
N ILE A 7 -19.83 11.16 14.42
CA ILE A 7 -18.67 12.07 14.27
C ILE A 7 -17.66 11.83 15.37
N ALA A 8 -18.11 11.72 16.63
CA ALA A 8 -17.23 11.45 17.77
C ALA A 8 -16.56 10.07 17.67
N GLN A 9 -17.29 9.04 17.25
CA GLN A 9 -16.76 7.69 17.07
C GLN A 9 -15.75 7.62 15.93
N THR A 10 -16.00 8.31 14.82
CA THR A 10 -15.07 8.41 13.68
C THR A 10 -13.81 9.21 14.06
N SER A 11 -13.95 10.27 14.86
CA SER A 11 -12.84 11.06 15.39
C SER A 11 -11.98 10.26 16.36
N LEU A 12 -12.62 9.46 17.24
CA LEU A 12 -11.92 8.59 18.19
C LEU A 12 -11.14 7.48 17.46
N LEU A 13 -11.76 6.82 16.45
CA LEU A 13 -11.09 5.83 15.62
C LEU A 13 -9.89 6.45 14.87
N LYS A 14 -10.06 7.63 14.28
CA LYS A 14 -8.98 8.36 13.62
C LYS A 14 -7.85 8.71 14.59
N SER A 15 -8.16 9.14 15.80
CA SER A 15 -7.15 9.45 16.81
C SER A 15 -6.43 8.20 17.34
N GLN A 16 -7.12 7.06 17.45
CA GLN A 16 -6.51 5.78 17.79
C GLN A 16 -5.61 5.27 16.66
N LEU A 17 -6.07 5.33 15.41
CA LEU A 17 -5.28 4.99 14.24
C LEU A 17 -4.01 5.86 14.14
N ARG A 18 -4.15 7.17 14.39
CA ARG A 18 -3.03 8.12 14.41
C ARG A 18 -2.02 7.80 15.53
N ARG A 19 -2.47 7.45 16.73
CA ARG A 19 -1.60 7.01 17.83
C ARG A 19 -0.91 5.67 17.55
N TYR A 20 -1.57 4.76 16.85
CA TYR A 20 -0.96 3.51 16.36
C TYR A 20 0.12 3.83 15.31
N GLN A 21 -0.18 4.69 14.34
CA GLN A 21 0.77 5.13 13.32
C GLN A 21 1.96 5.91 13.91
N GLU A 22 1.74 6.75 14.91
CA GLU A 22 2.79 7.49 15.63
C GLU A 22 3.67 6.55 16.47
N LYS A 23 3.10 5.52 17.10
CA LYS A 23 3.87 4.47 17.79
C LYS A 23 4.64 3.58 16.82
N GLU A 24 4.07 3.23 15.68
CA GLU A 24 4.77 2.47 14.64
C GLU A 24 5.87 3.31 13.98
N GLY A 25 5.64 4.58 13.68
CA GLY A 25 6.64 5.47 13.09
C GLY A 25 7.89 5.67 13.95
N SER A 26 7.77 5.59 15.28
CA SER A 26 8.92 5.64 16.20
C SER A 26 9.57 4.27 16.46
N SER A 27 8.88 3.17 16.13
CA SER A 27 9.34 1.80 16.37
C SER A 27 10.00 1.15 15.16
N TYR A 28 9.77 1.65 13.94
CA TYR A 28 10.46 1.14 12.75
C TYR A 28 11.88 1.70 12.70
N GLY A 29 12.84 0.81 12.98
CA GLY A 29 14.25 1.14 13.10
C GLY A 29 14.79 1.93 11.91
N GLN A 30 15.70 2.84 12.20
CA GLN A 30 16.49 3.51 11.18
C GLN A 30 17.31 2.50 10.41
N ILE A 31 17.50 2.73 9.10
CA ILE A 31 18.43 1.96 8.30
C ILE A 31 19.85 2.30 8.80
N LEU A 32 20.40 1.40 9.61
CA LEU A 32 21.71 1.55 10.24
C LEU A 32 22.83 0.99 9.35
N GLY A 33 24.03 1.49 9.52
CA GLY A 33 25.24 1.01 8.85
C GLY A 33 26.08 2.12 8.26
N GLU A 34 27.39 2.01 8.43
CA GLU A 34 28.39 2.98 7.93
C GLU A 34 29.06 2.55 6.61
N ASN A 35 28.74 1.34 6.12
CA ASN A 35 29.25 0.84 4.86
C ASN A 35 28.81 1.75 3.70
N ILE A 36 29.66 1.90 2.69
CA ILE A 36 29.38 2.74 1.51
C ILE A 36 28.08 2.35 0.80
N LYS A 37 27.75 1.04 0.73
CA LYS A 37 26.49 0.56 0.13
C LYS A 37 25.26 1.05 0.91
N MET A 38 25.35 1.14 2.23
CA MET A 38 24.26 1.65 3.07
C MET A 38 24.09 3.17 2.94
N LYS A 39 25.19 3.90 2.73
CA LYS A 39 25.14 5.34 2.43
C LYS A 39 24.44 5.59 1.09
N ILE A 40 24.84 4.86 0.05
CA ILE A 40 24.22 4.92 -1.28
C ILE A 40 22.72 4.55 -1.19
N LEU A 41 22.36 3.52 -0.42
CA LEU A 41 20.95 3.15 -0.22
C LEU A 41 20.15 4.30 0.42
N ARG A 42 20.68 4.97 1.45
CA ARG A 42 20.02 6.13 2.06
C ARG A 42 19.84 7.30 1.09
N GLU A 43 20.82 7.54 0.22
CA GLU A 43 20.70 8.55 -0.84
C GLU A 43 19.61 8.19 -1.85
N HIS A 44 19.52 6.93 -2.28
CA HIS A 44 18.46 6.45 -3.16
C HIS A 44 17.09 6.58 -2.50
N ILE A 45 16.96 6.27 -1.20
CA ILE A 45 15.72 6.46 -0.44
C ILE A 45 15.31 7.94 -0.43
N ALA A 46 16.25 8.83 -0.14
CA ALA A 46 15.99 10.27 -0.11
C ALA A 46 15.56 10.81 -1.49
N MET A 47 16.22 10.38 -2.57
CA MET A 47 15.84 10.71 -3.93
C MET A 47 14.44 10.18 -4.29
N ALA A 48 14.17 8.91 -3.97
CA ALA A 48 12.86 8.32 -4.20
C ALA A 48 11.75 9.03 -3.42
N ALA A 49 12.03 9.49 -2.20
CA ALA A 49 11.08 10.20 -1.36
C ALA A 49 10.67 11.58 -1.92
N GLN A 50 11.54 12.25 -2.67
CA GLN A 50 11.25 13.57 -3.26
C GLN A 50 10.15 13.52 -4.33
N SER A 51 9.97 12.38 -5.02
CA SER A 51 8.91 12.22 -6.02
C SER A 51 7.75 11.41 -5.43
N ASP A 52 6.62 12.05 -5.21
CA ASP A 52 5.41 11.42 -4.67
C ASP A 52 4.52 10.73 -5.73
N LYS A 53 4.85 10.92 -7.01
CA LYS A 53 4.11 10.33 -8.15
C LYS A 53 4.79 9.13 -8.77
N THR A 54 6.10 8.98 -8.57
CA THR A 54 6.89 7.90 -9.18
C THR A 54 6.68 6.60 -8.44
N THR A 55 6.34 5.54 -9.19
CA THR A 55 6.35 4.17 -8.69
C THR A 55 7.79 3.75 -8.42
N VAL A 56 8.03 3.08 -7.30
CA VAL A 56 9.36 2.58 -6.92
C VAL A 56 9.31 1.06 -6.90
N LEU A 57 10.33 0.42 -7.49
CA LEU A 57 10.56 -1.01 -7.39
C LEU A 57 11.81 -1.27 -6.55
N ILE A 58 11.64 -2.04 -5.48
CA ILE A 58 12.71 -2.47 -4.57
C ILE A 58 13.05 -3.93 -4.91
N ARG A 59 14.30 -4.19 -5.31
CA ARG A 59 14.79 -5.56 -5.58
C ARG A 59 15.73 -6.00 -4.47
N GLY A 60 15.58 -7.25 -4.03
CA GLY A 60 16.47 -7.84 -3.05
C GLY A 60 15.97 -9.18 -2.55
N GLU A 61 16.86 -10.00 -2.02
CA GLU A 61 16.55 -11.31 -1.46
C GLU A 61 15.50 -11.23 -0.35
N SER A 62 14.88 -12.36 -0.02
CA SER A 62 13.95 -12.41 1.10
C SER A 62 14.67 -12.08 2.41
N GLY A 63 14.01 -11.35 3.31
CA GLY A 63 14.58 -10.96 4.60
C GLY A 63 15.58 -9.80 4.59
N THR A 64 15.90 -9.18 3.44
CA THR A 64 16.87 -8.07 3.35
C THR A 64 16.34 -6.73 3.85
N GLY A 65 15.08 -6.65 4.30
CA GLY A 65 14.49 -5.41 4.82
C GLY A 65 13.84 -4.52 3.76
N LYS A 66 13.35 -5.09 2.65
CA LYS A 66 12.65 -4.34 1.58
C LYS A 66 11.50 -3.48 2.12
N GLU A 67 10.71 -4.00 3.06
CA GLU A 67 9.63 -3.26 3.73
C GLU A 67 10.16 -2.03 4.50
N LEU A 68 11.28 -2.18 5.22
CA LEU A 68 11.90 -1.06 5.94
C LEU A 68 12.30 0.06 4.97
N VAL A 69 12.86 -0.29 3.81
CA VAL A 69 13.19 0.67 2.74
C VAL A 69 11.92 1.39 2.24
N ALA A 70 10.86 0.63 1.97
CA ALA A 70 9.58 1.20 1.51
C ALA A 70 8.98 2.17 2.54
N ARG A 71 9.00 1.81 3.83
CA ARG A 71 8.54 2.69 4.92
C ARG A 71 9.40 3.95 5.04
N GLN A 72 10.73 3.84 4.90
CA GLN A 72 11.60 5.02 4.92
C GLN A 72 11.34 5.97 3.75
N ILE A 73 11.07 5.44 2.55
CA ILE A 73 10.68 6.25 1.39
C ILE A 73 9.36 6.99 1.69
N HIS A 74 8.38 6.31 2.26
CA HIS A 74 7.10 6.93 2.64
C HIS A 74 7.28 8.02 3.71
N LEU A 75 7.98 7.71 4.80
CA LEU A 75 8.18 8.62 5.93
C LEU A 75 8.95 9.90 5.55
N GLN A 76 9.85 9.83 4.56
CA GLN A 76 10.59 10.98 4.07
C GLN A 76 9.87 11.73 2.92
N SER A 77 8.70 11.25 2.47
CA SER A 77 7.94 11.86 1.37
C SER A 77 6.92 12.88 1.85
N SER A 78 6.34 13.64 0.91
CA SER A 78 5.20 14.53 1.15
C SER A 78 3.95 13.79 1.67
N ARG A 79 3.92 12.45 1.49
CA ARG A 79 2.81 11.57 1.90
C ARG A 79 2.96 10.98 3.30
N ALA A 80 4.01 11.31 4.07
CA ALA A 80 4.30 10.78 5.41
C ALA A 80 3.13 10.88 6.41
N ARG A 81 2.25 11.87 6.25
CA ARG A 81 1.07 12.08 7.09
C ARG A 81 -0.17 11.27 6.68
N TYR A 82 -0.11 10.59 5.53
CA TYR A 82 -1.19 9.77 4.99
C TYR A 82 -0.93 8.29 5.26
N PRO A 83 -1.91 7.40 5.02
CA PRO A 83 -1.73 5.98 5.29
C PRO A 83 -0.55 5.36 4.52
N PHE A 84 0.20 4.50 5.20
CA PHE A 84 1.06 3.50 4.59
C PHE A 84 0.39 2.15 4.79
N ILE A 85 0.01 1.51 3.69
CA ILE A 85 -0.64 0.20 3.72
C ILE A 85 0.29 -0.78 3.02
N ASP A 86 0.61 -1.87 3.71
CA ASP A 86 1.43 -2.95 3.20
C ASP A 86 0.58 -4.20 2.93
N VAL A 87 0.94 -4.92 1.88
CA VAL A 87 0.34 -6.21 1.55
C VAL A 87 1.39 -7.11 0.91
N ASN A 88 1.45 -8.34 1.40
CA ASN A 88 2.28 -9.38 0.81
C ASN A 88 1.44 -10.17 -0.19
N ALA A 89 1.81 -10.09 -1.48
CA ALA A 89 1.08 -10.73 -2.58
C ALA A 89 1.16 -12.26 -2.55
N ALA A 90 2.24 -12.82 -1.99
CA ALA A 90 2.42 -14.28 -1.88
C ALA A 90 1.60 -14.90 -0.72
N ALA A 91 1.17 -14.09 0.25
CA ALA A 91 0.48 -14.60 1.45
C ALA A 91 -1.00 -14.94 1.22
N VAL A 92 -1.59 -14.55 0.07
CA VAL A 92 -3.04 -14.61 -0.17
C VAL A 92 -3.32 -15.18 -1.55
N THR A 93 -4.33 -16.06 -1.67
CA THR A 93 -4.74 -16.61 -2.98
C THR A 93 -5.27 -15.50 -3.92
N GLY A 94 -5.07 -15.66 -5.23
CA GLY A 94 -5.32 -14.60 -6.22
C GLY A 94 -6.72 -13.95 -6.13
N THR A 95 -7.80 -14.73 -6.01
CA THR A 95 -9.18 -14.21 -5.89
C THR A 95 -9.41 -13.43 -4.60
N LEU A 96 -8.82 -13.88 -3.49
CA LEU A 96 -8.92 -13.17 -2.22
C LEU A 96 -8.06 -11.89 -2.25
N LEU A 97 -6.86 -11.95 -2.82
CA LEU A 97 -6.00 -10.79 -2.98
C LEU A 97 -6.64 -9.71 -3.86
N GLU A 98 -7.33 -10.11 -4.94
CA GLU A 98 -8.10 -9.19 -5.77
C GLU A 98 -9.17 -8.44 -4.96
N SER A 99 -9.93 -9.18 -4.16
CA SER A 99 -10.94 -8.62 -3.27
C SER A 99 -10.33 -7.73 -2.17
N GLU A 100 -9.15 -8.07 -1.65
CA GLU A 100 -8.44 -7.21 -0.69
C GLU A 100 -7.98 -5.90 -1.35
N LEU A 101 -7.32 -5.98 -2.51
CA LEU A 101 -6.78 -4.80 -3.19
C LEU A 101 -7.87 -3.85 -3.70
N PHE A 102 -8.88 -4.38 -4.38
CA PHE A 102 -9.90 -3.58 -5.07
C PHE A 102 -11.23 -3.48 -4.32
N GLY A 103 -11.43 -4.29 -3.27
CA GLY A 103 -12.72 -4.39 -2.62
C GLY A 103 -13.74 -5.19 -3.44
N HIS A 104 -14.92 -5.37 -2.90
CA HIS A 104 -16.01 -6.06 -3.58
C HIS A 104 -17.36 -5.44 -3.26
N GLU A 105 -18.29 -5.59 -4.18
CA GLU A 105 -19.70 -5.29 -3.96
C GLU A 105 -20.40 -6.48 -3.29
N LYS A 106 -21.51 -6.21 -2.61
CA LYS A 106 -22.35 -7.27 -2.06
C LYS A 106 -22.79 -8.22 -3.17
N GLY A 107 -22.60 -9.53 -2.98
CA GLY A 107 -22.99 -10.55 -3.95
C GLY A 107 -21.96 -10.80 -5.06
N ALA A 108 -20.78 -10.21 -5.01
CA ALA A 108 -19.72 -10.40 -6.01
C ALA A 108 -19.21 -11.84 -6.09
N PHE A 109 -19.29 -12.59 -4.99
CA PHE A 109 -19.00 -14.03 -4.88
C PHE A 109 -19.78 -14.61 -3.71
N THR A 110 -19.77 -15.95 -3.54
CA THR A 110 -20.64 -16.68 -2.59
C THR A 110 -20.62 -16.11 -1.16
N ASP A 111 -19.43 -15.70 -0.66
CA ASP A 111 -19.24 -15.19 0.69
C ASP A 111 -19.30 -13.66 0.80
N ALA A 112 -19.56 -12.94 -0.29
CA ALA A 112 -19.65 -11.49 -0.32
C ALA A 112 -20.97 -10.97 0.26
N GLN A 113 -21.21 -11.18 1.56
CA GLN A 113 -22.45 -10.81 2.24
C GLN A 113 -22.64 -9.29 2.36
N ARG A 114 -21.53 -8.52 2.36
CA ARG A 114 -21.51 -7.06 2.48
C ARG A 114 -20.51 -6.47 1.49
N GLN A 115 -20.69 -5.19 1.15
CA GLN A 115 -19.70 -4.42 0.43
C GLN A 115 -18.45 -4.23 1.29
N LYS A 116 -17.26 -4.36 0.68
CA LYS A 116 -15.96 -4.12 1.32
C LYS A 116 -15.15 -3.11 0.49
N LYS A 117 -14.57 -2.11 1.16
CA LYS A 117 -13.57 -1.23 0.53
C LYS A 117 -12.26 -1.96 0.35
N GLY A 118 -11.60 -1.72 -0.78
CA GLY A 118 -10.29 -2.27 -1.09
C GLY A 118 -9.14 -1.44 -0.50
N LEU A 119 -7.94 -2.05 -0.46
CA LEU A 119 -6.72 -1.40 0.05
C LEU A 119 -6.37 -0.14 -0.76
N PHE A 120 -6.67 -0.09 -2.06
CA PHE A 120 -6.52 1.12 -2.86
C PHE A 120 -7.38 2.28 -2.36
N GLU A 121 -8.61 2.03 -1.92
CA GLU A 121 -9.47 3.07 -1.33
C GLU A 121 -8.94 3.52 0.05
N LEU A 122 -8.43 2.56 0.84
CA LEU A 122 -7.90 2.84 2.18
C LEU A 122 -6.57 3.59 2.13
N ALA A 123 -5.76 3.36 1.07
CA ALA A 123 -4.48 4.03 0.84
C ALA A 123 -4.61 5.39 0.13
N ASP A 124 -5.82 5.88 -0.12
CA ASP A 124 -6.02 7.12 -0.87
C ASP A 124 -5.22 8.29 -0.25
N LYS A 125 -4.52 9.05 -1.12
CA LYS A 125 -3.52 10.08 -0.81
C LYS A 125 -2.22 9.56 -0.16
N GLY A 126 -2.18 8.30 0.27
CA GLY A 126 -1.06 7.64 0.93
C GLY A 126 -0.18 6.82 0.00
N THR A 127 0.35 5.74 0.57
CA THR A 127 1.24 4.80 -0.12
C THR A 127 0.73 3.37 0.08
N LEU A 128 0.68 2.61 -1.00
CA LEU A 128 0.45 1.17 -0.98
C LEU A 128 1.76 0.46 -1.31
N PHE A 129 2.23 -0.37 -0.38
CA PHE A 129 3.40 -1.22 -0.55
C PHE A 129 2.97 -2.62 -0.93
N LEU A 130 3.45 -3.12 -2.07
CA LEU A 130 3.17 -4.46 -2.60
C LEU A 130 4.45 -5.28 -2.51
N ASP A 131 4.52 -6.19 -1.54
CA ASP A 131 5.64 -7.12 -1.43
C ASP A 131 5.42 -8.36 -2.28
N GLU A 132 6.50 -8.92 -2.82
CA GLU A 132 6.56 -10.09 -3.70
C GLU A 132 5.63 -9.96 -4.94
N ILE A 133 5.72 -8.81 -5.62
CA ILE A 133 4.88 -8.52 -6.80
C ILE A 133 5.11 -9.50 -7.96
N GLY A 134 6.25 -10.19 -7.98
CA GLY A 134 6.57 -11.21 -9.00
C GLY A 134 5.65 -12.43 -8.94
N ASP A 135 5.03 -12.70 -7.79
CA ASP A 135 4.16 -13.87 -7.58
C ASP A 135 2.68 -13.59 -7.92
N LEU A 136 2.38 -12.38 -8.40
CA LEU A 136 1.01 -12.01 -8.77
C LEU A 136 0.52 -12.77 -10.00
N ASP A 137 -0.74 -13.20 -9.94
CA ASP A 137 -1.46 -13.73 -11.10
C ASP A 137 -1.48 -12.70 -12.25
N PRO A 138 -1.28 -13.12 -13.52
CA PRO A 138 -1.25 -12.23 -14.68
C PRO A 138 -2.48 -11.33 -14.83
N ASN A 139 -3.68 -11.81 -14.48
CA ASN A 139 -4.90 -11.00 -14.54
C ASN A 139 -4.85 -9.86 -13.53
N LEU A 140 -4.30 -10.15 -12.34
CA LEU A 140 -4.13 -9.17 -11.27
C LEU A 140 -3.07 -8.14 -11.63
N GLN A 141 -1.97 -8.57 -12.27
CA GLN A 141 -0.95 -7.66 -12.82
C GLN A 141 -1.56 -6.68 -13.83
N ALA A 142 -2.39 -7.18 -14.76
CA ALA A 142 -3.07 -6.33 -15.75
C ALA A 142 -3.99 -5.30 -15.11
N LYS A 143 -4.75 -5.69 -14.06
CA LYS A 143 -5.60 -4.76 -13.29
C LYS A 143 -4.77 -3.71 -12.55
N LEU A 144 -3.67 -4.12 -11.91
CA LEU A 144 -2.74 -3.21 -11.25
C LEU A 144 -2.17 -2.18 -12.21
N LEU A 145 -1.69 -2.63 -13.37
CA LEU A 145 -1.16 -1.75 -14.42
C LEU A 145 -2.19 -0.70 -14.83
N ARG A 146 -3.44 -1.11 -14.99
CA ARG A 146 -4.54 -0.20 -15.32
C ARG A 146 -4.75 0.85 -14.23
N VAL A 147 -4.74 0.46 -12.95
CA VAL A 147 -4.85 1.43 -11.84
C VAL A 147 -3.68 2.39 -11.81
N LEU A 148 -2.46 1.92 -12.08
CA LEU A 148 -1.26 2.78 -12.16
C LEU A 148 -1.38 3.84 -13.25
N GLN A 149 -1.94 3.47 -14.41
CA GLN A 149 -2.09 4.36 -15.58
C GLN A 149 -3.29 5.30 -15.46
N GLU A 150 -4.47 4.75 -15.11
CA GLU A 150 -5.74 5.48 -15.15
C GLU A 150 -6.11 6.14 -13.82
N LYS A 151 -5.42 5.77 -12.71
CA LYS A 151 -5.73 6.21 -11.33
C LYS A 151 -7.17 5.93 -10.90
N ARG A 152 -7.78 4.90 -11.50
CA ARG A 152 -9.13 4.45 -11.21
C ARG A 152 -9.26 2.95 -11.37
N PHE A 153 -10.22 2.37 -10.68
CA PHE A 153 -10.55 0.95 -10.74
C PHE A 153 -12.02 0.72 -10.41
N ARG A 154 -12.46 -0.54 -10.51
CA ARG A 154 -13.80 -0.99 -10.07
C ARG A 154 -13.65 -2.08 -9.04
N ARG A 155 -14.54 -2.11 -8.06
CA ARG A 155 -14.64 -3.23 -7.13
C ARG A 155 -15.02 -4.51 -7.86
N VAL A 156 -14.66 -5.65 -7.29
CA VAL A 156 -15.10 -6.96 -7.79
C VAL A 156 -16.62 -7.01 -7.78
N GLY A 157 -17.22 -7.38 -8.92
CA GLY A 157 -18.68 -7.38 -9.10
C GLY A 157 -19.33 -5.99 -9.26
N GLY A 158 -18.54 -4.91 -9.25
CA GLY A 158 -19.04 -3.54 -9.40
C GLY A 158 -18.84 -2.96 -10.80
N SER A 159 -19.67 -1.96 -11.14
CA SER A 159 -19.58 -1.20 -12.40
C SER A 159 -19.13 0.24 -12.23
N THR A 160 -19.08 0.74 -10.99
CA THR A 160 -18.73 2.13 -10.68
C THR A 160 -17.20 2.32 -10.65
N ASP A 161 -16.70 3.31 -11.40
CA ASP A 161 -15.30 3.71 -11.36
C ASP A 161 -14.99 4.48 -10.07
N ILE A 162 -13.93 4.07 -9.38
CA ILE A 162 -13.42 4.69 -8.16
C ILE A 162 -12.07 5.30 -8.47
N THR A 163 -11.95 6.60 -8.31
CA THR A 163 -10.70 7.35 -8.53
C THR A 163 -9.91 7.42 -7.22
N VAL A 164 -8.60 7.19 -7.29
CA VAL A 164 -7.68 7.22 -6.14
C VAL A 164 -6.36 7.89 -6.51
N ASP A 165 -5.76 8.56 -5.55
CA ASP A 165 -4.41 9.09 -5.63
C ASP A 165 -3.49 8.33 -4.69
N VAL A 166 -3.01 7.17 -5.12
CA VAL A 166 -2.15 6.29 -4.34
C VAL A 166 -0.76 6.21 -4.97
N ARG A 167 0.26 6.40 -4.15
CA ARG A 167 1.64 6.09 -4.52
C ARG A 167 1.88 4.60 -4.37
N ILE A 168 2.50 3.97 -5.37
CA ILE A 168 2.86 2.55 -5.31
C ILE A 168 4.36 2.40 -5.07
N ILE A 169 4.70 1.58 -4.09
CA ILE A 169 6.04 1.01 -3.89
C ILE A 169 5.89 -0.49 -3.99
N ALA A 170 6.65 -1.12 -4.86
CA ALA A 170 6.61 -2.57 -5.05
C ALA A 170 7.95 -3.18 -4.64
N ALA A 171 7.92 -4.43 -4.18
CA ALA A 171 9.12 -5.20 -3.91
C ALA A 171 9.06 -6.60 -4.50
N THR A 172 10.20 -7.15 -4.84
CA THR A 172 10.34 -8.53 -5.33
C THR A 172 11.72 -9.10 -5.04
N ASN A 173 11.78 -10.41 -4.85
CA ASN A 173 13.00 -11.19 -4.84
C ASN A 173 13.27 -11.83 -6.22
N ALA A 174 12.31 -11.83 -7.14
CA ALA A 174 12.43 -12.42 -8.45
C ALA A 174 13.39 -11.65 -9.35
N ASN A 175 14.13 -12.38 -10.21
CA ASN A 175 14.82 -11.78 -11.35
C ASN A 175 13.78 -11.48 -12.43
N LEU A 176 13.62 -10.19 -12.78
CA LEU A 176 12.64 -9.74 -13.78
C LEU A 176 13.24 -9.60 -15.19
N GLU A 177 14.43 -10.18 -15.42
CA GLU A 177 15.10 -10.26 -16.73
C GLU A 177 14.78 -11.55 -17.45
#